data_3c243afb52f09f924352240737157ae6
#
_entry.id   3c243afb52f09f924352240737157ae6
#
_cell.length_a   1.000
_cell.length_b   1.000
_cell.length_c   1.000
_cell.angle_alpha   90.00
_cell.angle_beta   90.00
_cell.angle_gamma   90.00
#
_symmetry.space_group_name_H-M   'P 1'
#
loop_
_entity.id
_entity.type
_entity.pdbx_description
1 polymer ?
#
loop_
_entity_poly.entity_id
_entity_poly.type
_entity_poly.pdbx_seq_one_letter_code
_entity_poly.pdbx_strand_id
1 'polypeptide(L)'
;APSEGCRSVVMSVALQGPAEAAGIVTGDIIIAVDGVSIAGDQRQNGSELISGEEGSAVTLTILREDGATLDVSCTRASLQNPSAAGQMLEDDIGYVQLSNFYSGAADSFKEEVDALVSQGARALVIDLRNNPGGYIVELTEILDYLLPEGVVFRQHARWWFETTYESDDACVDLPFITIVNADTYSAAELLSAELKEFCGSPVVGTRTSGKGYS
;
A
#
# COMPACT_ATOMS: atom_id res chain seq x y z
N ALA A 1 15.30 13.70 28.71
CA ALA A 1 14.47 13.62 27.50
C ALA A 1 15.29 12.88 26.45
N PRO A 2 14.78 11.81 25.80
CA PRO A 2 15.47 11.18 24.68
C PRO A 2 15.53 12.21 23.56
N SER A 3 16.73 12.38 22.96
CA SER A 3 16.98 13.24 21.82
C SER A 3 15.97 12.98 20.71
N GLU A 4 15.57 14.04 19.98
CA GLU A 4 14.70 14.00 18.80
C GLU A 4 15.34 13.25 17.62
N GLY A 5 15.67 11.97 17.84
CA GLY A 5 16.11 11.04 16.80
C GLY A 5 14.89 10.43 16.09
N CYS A 6 15.06 10.11 14.83
CA CYS A 6 14.05 9.41 14.03
C CYS A 6 13.48 8.19 14.77
N ARG A 7 12.15 8.11 14.86
CA ARG A 7 11.41 7.06 15.59
C ARG A 7 10.73 6.13 14.58
N SER A 8 10.71 4.83 14.85
CA SER A 8 9.94 3.85 14.08
C SER A 8 8.53 3.75 14.66
N VAL A 9 7.59 4.50 14.09
CA VAL A 9 6.20 4.56 14.55
C VAL A 9 5.38 3.50 13.82
N VAL A 10 4.54 2.77 14.55
CA VAL A 10 3.55 1.86 13.99
C VAL A 10 2.43 2.68 13.35
N MET A 11 2.38 2.72 12.02
CA MET A 11 1.37 3.48 11.26
C MET A 11 0.05 2.72 11.13
N SER A 12 0.12 1.39 11.07
CA SER A 12 -1.05 0.52 11.04
C SER A 12 -0.69 -0.86 11.57
N VAL A 13 -1.67 -1.60 12.04
CA VAL A 13 -1.54 -2.99 12.48
C VAL A 13 -2.48 -3.85 11.63
N ALA A 14 -1.95 -4.93 11.11
CA ALA A 14 -2.73 -5.88 10.32
C ALA A 14 -3.80 -6.55 11.18
N LEU A 15 -5.05 -6.50 10.73
CA LEU A 15 -6.16 -7.18 11.40
C LEU A 15 -5.92 -8.70 11.41
N GLN A 16 -6.20 -9.33 12.55
CA GLN A 16 -5.96 -10.76 12.81
C GLN A 16 -4.48 -11.18 12.64
N GLY A 17 -3.57 -10.21 12.55
CA GLY A 17 -2.14 -10.45 12.47
C GLY A 17 -1.47 -10.68 13.83
N PRO A 18 -0.22 -11.21 13.85
CA PRO A 18 0.51 -11.48 15.09
C PRO A 18 0.79 -10.23 15.92
N ALA A 19 0.95 -9.07 15.32
CA ALA A 19 1.15 -7.82 16.02
C ALA A 19 -0.10 -7.38 16.78
N GLU A 20 -1.30 -7.48 16.15
CA GLU A 20 -2.58 -7.22 16.80
C GLU A 20 -2.82 -8.19 17.96
N ALA A 21 -2.62 -9.50 17.70
CA ALA A 21 -2.75 -10.54 18.72
C ALA A 21 -1.82 -10.33 19.91
N ALA A 22 -0.65 -9.73 19.69
CA ALA A 22 0.31 -9.37 20.72
C ALA A 22 -0.01 -8.03 21.42
N GLY A 23 -1.05 -7.30 20.97
CA GLY A 23 -1.51 -6.05 21.59
C GLY A 23 -0.71 -4.81 21.17
N ILE A 24 -0.03 -4.85 20.03
CA ILE A 24 0.56 -3.67 19.39
C ILE A 24 -0.56 -2.84 18.76
N VAL A 25 -0.48 -1.52 18.89
CA VAL A 25 -1.48 -0.60 18.36
C VAL A 25 -0.83 0.48 17.49
N THR A 26 -1.62 1.09 16.63
CA THR A 26 -1.21 2.28 15.85
C THR A 26 -0.78 3.40 16.81
N GLY A 27 0.36 4.04 16.51
CA GLY A 27 0.96 5.06 17.35
C GLY A 27 2.05 4.53 18.29
N ASP A 28 2.15 3.23 18.54
CA ASP A 28 3.27 2.64 19.28
C ASP A 28 4.60 2.96 18.55
N ILE A 29 5.68 3.16 19.33
CA ILE A 29 7.01 3.44 18.80
C ILE A 29 7.90 2.23 19.10
N ILE A 30 8.41 1.58 18.05
CA ILE A 30 9.38 0.49 18.22
C ILE A 30 10.76 1.11 18.50
N ILE A 31 11.36 0.75 19.65
CA ILE A 31 12.66 1.26 20.10
C ILE A 31 13.76 0.21 20.11
N ALA A 32 13.41 -1.09 20.18
CA ALA A 32 14.36 -2.19 20.06
C ALA A 32 13.68 -3.44 19.47
N VAL A 33 14.48 -4.32 18.84
CA VAL A 33 14.09 -5.63 18.34
C VAL A 33 15.06 -6.66 18.88
N ASP A 34 14.54 -7.70 19.55
CA ASP A 34 15.33 -8.74 20.22
C ASP A 34 16.45 -8.16 21.13
N GLY A 35 16.15 -7.07 21.83
CA GLY A 35 17.08 -6.34 22.69
C GLY A 35 18.08 -5.44 21.97
N VAL A 36 18.08 -5.42 20.63
CA VAL A 36 18.92 -4.52 19.81
C VAL A 36 18.21 -3.20 19.60
N SER A 37 18.77 -2.10 20.07
CA SER A 37 18.19 -0.76 19.88
C SER A 37 18.16 -0.38 18.40
N ILE A 38 17.00 0.10 17.94
CA ILE A 38 16.81 0.65 16.58
C ILE A 38 16.53 2.15 16.60
N ALA A 39 16.78 2.82 17.71
CA ALA A 39 16.61 4.27 17.86
C ALA A 39 17.79 5.03 17.21
N GLY A 40 17.51 6.18 16.61
CA GLY A 40 18.52 7.02 15.96
C GLY A 40 19.06 6.41 14.64
N ASP A 41 20.39 6.43 14.48
CA ASP A 41 21.07 5.97 13.25
C ASP A 41 20.96 4.46 12.99
N GLN A 42 20.55 3.66 13.98
CA GLN A 42 20.36 2.21 13.88
C GLN A 42 19.05 1.81 13.17
N ARG A 43 18.24 2.77 12.76
CA ARG A 43 16.92 2.56 12.16
C ARG A 43 16.92 1.75 10.87
N GLN A 44 17.98 1.83 10.09
CA GLN A 44 18.11 1.10 8.81
C GLN A 44 18.06 -0.43 9.00
N ASN A 45 18.41 -0.92 10.18
CA ASN A 45 18.41 -2.34 10.49
C ASN A 45 17.10 -2.83 11.14
N GLY A 46 16.19 -1.92 11.49
CA GLY A 46 14.94 -2.28 12.19
C GLY A 46 14.07 -3.23 11.38
N SER A 47 13.88 -2.96 10.09
CA SER A 47 13.10 -3.81 9.20
C SER A 47 13.73 -5.20 9.01
N GLU A 48 15.05 -5.27 8.86
CA GLU A 48 15.78 -6.55 8.74
C GLU A 48 15.69 -7.39 10.01
N LEU A 49 15.75 -6.74 11.18
CA LEU A 49 15.63 -7.43 12.47
C LEU A 49 14.21 -7.92 12.74
N ILE A 50 13.19 -7.16 12.31
CA ILE A 50 11.79 -7.56 12.44
C ILE A 50 11.47 -8.72 11.50
N SER A 51 12.01 -8.69 10.27
CA SER A 51 11.85 -9.75 9.28
C SER A 51 12.59 -11.02 9.72
N GLY A 52 12.13 -12.19 9.27
CA GLY A 52 12.77 -13.46 9.56
C GLY A 52 11.91 -14.65 9.13
N GLU A 53 12.34 -15.83 9.48
CA GLU A 53 11.66 -17.07 9.13
C GLU A 53 10.25 -17.12 9.73
N GLU A 54 9.29 -17.53 8.92
CA GLU A 54 7.90 -17.71 9.35
C GLU A 54 7.83 -18.72 10.51
N GLY A 55 7.02 -18.41 11.52
CA GLY A 55 6.90 -19.20 12.74
C GLY A 55 7.96 -18.90 13.80
N SER A 56 9.01 -18.13 13.47
CA SER A 56 10.01 -17.70 14.46
C SER A 56 9.48 -16.58 15.35
N ALA A 57 9.94 -16.52 16.61
CA ALA A 57 9.57 -15.44 17.53
C ALA A 57 10.45 -14.21 17.31
N VAL A 58 9.87 -13.01 17.55
CA VAL A 58 10.57 -11.74 17.65
C VAL A 58 10.05 -10.97 18.85
N THR A 59 10.92 -10.35 19.62
CA THR A 59 10.53 -9.47 20.72
C THR A 59 10.72 -8.02 20.33
N LEU A 60 9.64 -7.25 20.35
CA LEU A 60 9.64 -5.83 20.08
C LEU A 60 9.55 -5.06 21.38
N THR A 61 10.52 -4.19 21.67
CA THR A 61 10.40 -3.21 22.76
C THR A 61 9.70 -1.98 22.19
N ILE A 62 8.50 -1.70 22.69
CA ILE A 62 7.68 -0.57 22.27
C ILE A 62 7.59 0.49 23.36
N LEU A 63 7.52 1.75 22.93
CA LEU A 63 7.23 2.91 23.78
C LEU A 63 5.84 3.41 23.41
N ARG A 64 4.92 3.44 24.35
CA ARG A 64 3.55 3.94 24.21
C ARG A 64 3.45 5.44 24.43
N GLU A 65 2.33 6.01 24.02
CA GLU A 65 2.05 7.45 24.16
C GLU A 65 2.06 7.91 25.63
N ASP A 66 1.63 7.05 26.56
CA ASP A 66 1.66 7.30 28.00
C ASP A 66 3.07 7.24 28.62
N GLY A 67 4.09 6.93 27.80
CA GLY A 67 5.48 6.79 28.23
C GLY A 67 5.85 5.39 28.76
N ALA A 68 4.91 4.45 28.77
CA ALA A 68 5.19 3.07 29.16
C ALA A 68 6.08 2.37 28.12
N THR A 69 7.06 1.60 28.59
CA THR A 69 7.88 0.73 27.74
C THR A 69 7.49 -0.72 28.01
N LEU A 70 7.20 -1.46 26.95
CA LEU A 70 6.74 -2.85 27.01
C LEU A 70 7.55 -3.72 26.05
N ASP A 71 7.91 -4.93 26.49
CA ASP A 71 8.42 -5.96 25.59
C ASP A 71 7.25 -6.83 25.13
N VAL A 72 7.04 -6.87 23.84
CA VAL A 72 5.94 -7.59 23.19
C VAL A 72 6.53 -8.68 22.30
N SER A 73 6.20 -9.93 22.57
CA SER A 73 6.65 -11.05 21.74
C SER A 73 5.61 -11.37 20.67
N CYS A 74 6.04 -11.37 19.40
CA CYS A 74 5.24 -11.73 18.25
C CYS A 74 5.82 -12.98 17.57
N THR A 75 4.97 -13.82 17.01
CA THR A 75 5.40 -14.89 16.11
C THR A 75 5.37 -14.36 14.69
N ARG A 76 6.49 -14.42 13.97
CA ARG A 76 6.52 -14.01 12.55
C ARG A 76 5.57 -14.87 11.73
N ALA A 77 4.75 -14.26 10.94
CA ALA A 77 3.84 -14.95 10.02
C ALA A 77 3.86 -14.25 8.66
N SER A 78 3.64 -15.02 7.62
CA SER A 78 3.30 -14.45 6.32
C SER A 78 1.94 -13.79 6.46
N LEU A 79 1.91 -12.47 6.45
CA LEU A 79 0.65 -11.72 6.50
C LEU A 79 0.07 -11.71 5.09
N GLN A 80 -0.93 -12.53 4.87
CA GLN A 80 -1.83 -12.43 3.73
C GLN A 80 -2.82 -11.29 4.02
N ASN A 81 -2.32 -10.06 4.21
CA ASN A 81 -3.20 -8.91 4.15
C ASN A 81 -3.42 -8.63 2.67
N PRO A 82 -4.61 -8.87 2.13
CA PRO A 82 -4.87 -8.50 0.76
C PRO A 82 -4.59 -6.99 0.62
N SER A 83 -3.84 -6.63 -0.41
CA SER A 83 -3.56 -5.22 -0.70
C SER A 83 -4.81 -4.48 -1.15
N ALA A 84 -5.83 -5.21 -1.58
CA ALA A 84 -7.13 -4.69 -1.97
C ALA A 84 -8.27 -5.30 -1.15
N ALA A 85 -9.36 -4.54 -1.00
CA ALA A 85 -10.60 -4.99 -0.40
C ALA A 85 -11.77 -4.35 -1.15
N GLY A 86 -12.73 -5.17 -1.58
CA GLY A 86 -13.89 -4.77 -2.38
C GLY A 86 -15.21 -4.89 -1.63
N GLN A 87 -16.15 -4.02 -1.96
CA GLN A 87 -17.54 -4.17 -1.55
C GLN A 87 -18.49 -3.55 -2.59
N MET A 88 -19.67 -4.15 -2.76
CA MET A 88 -20.73 -3.56 -3.55
C MET A 88 -21.43 -2.48 -2.73
N LEU A 89 -21.57 -1.28 -3.27
CA LEU A 89 -22.38 -0.20 -2.73
C LEU A 89 -23.78 -0.22 -3.33
N GLU A 90 -24.63 0.72 -2.91
CA GLU A 90 -25.95 0.96 -3.55
C GLU A 90 -25.77 1.34 -5.02
N ASP A 91 -26.82 1.14 -5.82
CA ASP A 91 -26.86 1.45 -7.26
C ASP A 91 -25.85 0.67 -8.11
N ASP A 92 -25.48 -0.54 -7.68
CA ASP A 92 -24.52 -1.41 -8.40
C ASP A 92 -23.13 -0.75 -8.61
N ILE A 93 -22.69 0.04 -7.64
CA ILE A 93 -21.36 0.65 -7.66
C ILE A 93 -20.39 -0.23 -6.88
N GLY A 94 -19.36 -0.75 -7.55
CA GLY A 94 -18.26 -1.43 -6.90
C GLY A 94 -17.31 -0.43 -6.24
N TYR A 95 -17.00 -0.64 -4.96
CA TYR A 95 -15.95 0.09 -4.25
C TYR A 95 -14.78 -0.86 -4.00
N VAL A 96 -13.58 -0.44 -4.38
CA VAL A 96 -12.35 -1.17 -4.10
C VAL A 96 -11.33 -0.24 -3.48
N GLN A 97 -10.85 -0.57 -2.28
CA GLN A 97 -9.75 0.10 -1.64
C GLN A 97 -8.46 -0.65 -1.97
N LEU A 98 -7.46 0.06 -2.50
CA LEU A 98 -6.11 -0.44 -2.69
C LEU A 98 -5.18 0.22 -1.67
N SER A 99 -4.65 -0.58 -0.74
CA SER A 99 -3.90 -0.09 0.43
C SER A 99 -2.42 0.16 0.14
N ASN A 100 -1.84 -0.54 -0.83
CA ASN A 100 -0.42 -0.44 -1.21
C ASN A 100 -0.17 -1.12 -2.56
N PHE A 101 1.08 -1.03 -3.07
CA PHE A 101 1.56 -1.71 -4.27
C PHE A 101 2.71 -2.66 -3.92
N TYR A 102 2.56 -3.45 -2.84
CA TYR A 102 3.52 -4.48 -2.50
C TYR A 102 3.22 -5.78 -3.27
N SER A 103 4.13 -6.75 -3.18
CA SER A 103 4.03 -8.00 -3.94
C SER A 103 2.65 -8.67 -3.79
N GLY A 104 1.99 -8.95 -4.92
CA GLY A 104 0.65 -9.52 -4.99
C GLY A 104 -0.48 -8.49 -4.92
N ALA A 105 -0.17 -7.19 -4.93
CA ALA A 105 -1.19 -6.14 -4.91
C ALA A 105 -2.05 -6.13 -6.18
N ALA A 106 -1.44 -6.38 -7.33
CA ALA A 106 -2.14 -6.45 -8.60
C ALA A 106 -3.13 -7.63 -8.65
N ASP A 107 -2.70 -8.81 -8.22
CA ASP A 107 -3.58 -9.98 -8.14
C ASP A 107 -4.74 -9.74 -7.19
N SER A 108 -4.46 -9.23 -5.99
CA SER A 108 -5.49 -8.91 -4.99
C SER A 108 -6.50 -7.88 -5.52
N PHE A 109 -6.04 -6.87 -6.27
CA PHE A 109 -6.90 -5.85 -6.86
C PHE A 109 -7.78 -6.43 -7.97
N LYS A 110 -7.21 -7.22 -8.88
CA LYS A 110 -7.92 -7.89 -9.97
C LYS A 110 -9.01 -8.83 -9.42
N GLU A 111 -8.68 -9.65 -8.43
CA GLU A 111 -9.64 -10.55 -7.78
C GLU A 111 -10.85 -9.80 -7.20
N GLU A 112 -10.63 -8.70 -6.50
CA GLU A 112 -11.71 -7.89 -5.92
C GLU A 112 -12.57 -7.21 -7.00
N VAL A 113 -11.94 -6.65 -8.04
CA VAL A 113 -12.67 -6.03 -9.15
C VAL A 113 -13.48 -7.08 -9.92
N ASP A 114 -12.90 -8.23 -10.25
CA ASP A 114 -13.58 -9.32 -10.95
C ASP A 114 -14.77 -9.85 -10.15
N ALA A 115 -14.63 -9.95 -8.83
CA ALA A 115 -15.73 -10.30 -7.93
C ALA A 115 -16.86 -9.27 -7.98
N LEU A 116 -16.55 -7.98 -7.99
CA LEU A 116 -17.55 -6.90 -8.09
C LEU A 116 -18.23 -6.88 -9.46
N VAL A 117 -17.46 -7.04 -10.55
CA VAL A 117 -18.01 -7.17 -11.92
C VAL A 117 -18.94 -8.36 -12.02
N SER A 118 -18.55 -9.52 -11.48
CA SER A 118 -19.38 -10.72 -11.46
C SER A 118 -20.67 -10.56 -10.65
N GLN A 119 -20.69 -9.68 -9.66
CA GLN A 119 -21.86 -9.29 -8.90
C GLN A 119 -22.75 -8.26 -9.61
N GLY A 120 -22.29 -7.73 -10.75
CA GLY A 120 -23.04 -6.80 -11.59
C GLY A 120 -22.68 -5.32 -11.38
N ALA A 121 -21.50 -5.03 -10.89
CA ALA A 121 -21.01 -3.65 -10.79
C ALA A 121 -21.09 -2.95 -12.16
N ARG A 122 -21.63 -1.73 -12.18
CA ARG A 122 -21.79 -0.88 -13.37
C ARG A 122 -20.82 0.30 -13.39
N ALA A 123 -20.15 0.55 -12.29
CA ALA A 123 -19.13 1.57 -12.12
C ALA A 123 -18.22 1.17 -10.96
N LEU A 124 -17.00 1.72 -10.92
CA LEU A 124 -16.05 1.46 -9.85
C LEU A 124 -15.63 2.76 -9.15
N VAL A 125 -15.47 2.66 -7.84
CA VAL A 125 -14.78 3.66 -6.99
C VAL A 125 -13.47 3.03 -6.54
N ILE A 126 -12.34 3.57 -7.00
CA ILE A 126 -11.00 3.13 -6.62
C ILE A 126 -10.47 4.06 -5.52
N ASP A 127 -10.34 3.55 -4.31
CA ASP A 127 -9.88 4.34 -3.16
C ASP A 127 -8.39 4.11 -2.90
N LEU A 128 -7.60 5.16 -3.13
CA LEU A 128 -6.15 5.21 -2.94
C LEU A 128 -5.76 6.07 -1.73
N ARG A 129 -6.69 6.42 -0.87
CA ARG A 129 -6.37 7.20 0.34
C ARG A 129 -5.46 6.39 1.26
N ASN A 130 -4.45 7.07 1.81
CA ASN A 130 -3.41 6.50 2.70
C ASN A 130 -2.55 5.40 2.02
N ASN A 131 -2.57 5.30 0.70
CA ASN A 131 -1.76 4.34 -0.04
C ASN A 131 -0.34 4.90 -0.23
N PRO A 132 0.71 4.29 0.35
CA PRO A 132 2.09 4.77 0.26
C PRO A 132 2.77 4.47 -1.09
N GLY A 133 2.06 3.84 -2.03
CA GLY A 133 2.66 3.30 -3.25
C GLY A 133 3.31 1.94 -3.05
N GLY A 134 4.37 1.65 -3.80
CA GLY A 134 5.10 0.39 -3.76
C GLY A 134 5.81 0.10 -5.09
N TYR A 135 5.74 -1.13 -5.56
CA TYR A 135 6.48 -1.61 -6.73
C TYR A 135 5.85 -1.16 -8.05
N ILE A 136 6.69 -0.74 -9.00
CA ILE A 136 6.25 -0.34 -10.34
C ILE A 136 5.65 -1.53 -11.12
N VAL A 137 6.13 -2.74 -10.91
CA VAL A 137 5.55 -3.93 -11.56
C VAL A 137 4.08 -4.11 -11.21
N GLU A 138 3.72 -3.95 -9.94
CA GLU A 138 2.33 -4.04 -9.48
C GLU A 138 1.47 -2.90 -10.07
N LEU A 139 2.03 -1.68 -10.13
CA LEU A 139 1.36 -0.55 -10.78
C LEU A 139 1.08 -0.85 -12.26
N THR A 140 2.08 -1.33 -13.00
CA THR A 140 1.93 -1.58 -14.45
C THR A 140 0.97 -2.72 -14.75
N GLU A 141 0.90 -3.75 -13.91
CA GLU A 141 -0.09 -4.81 -14.02
C GLU A 141 -1.53 -4.34 -13.73
N ILE A 142 -1.70 -3.39 -12.79
CA ILE A 142 -3.02 -2.77 -12.54
C ILE A 142 -3.39 -1.82 -13.69
N LEU A 143 -2.44 -1.08 -14.24
CA LEU A 143 -2.68 -0.21 -15.40
C LEU A 143 -3.06 -1.01 -16.64
N ASP A 144 -2.37 -2.13 -16.92
CA ASP A 144 -2.70 -3.06 -17.99
C ASP A 144 -4.14 -3.59 -17.87
N TYR A 145 -4.55 -3.97 -16.67
CA TYR A 145 -5.89 -4.46 -16.39
C TYR A 145 -7.00 -3.40 -16.51
N LEU A 146 -6.71 -2.12 -16.26
CA LEU A 146 -7.69 -1.03 -16.25
C LEU A 146 -7.73 -0.21 -17.54
N LEU A 147 -6.62 -0.14 -18.28
CA LEU A 147 -6.48 0.74 -19.43
C LEU A 147 -6.60 -0.01 -20.77
N PRO A 148 -7.17 0.61 -21.79
CA PRO A 148 -7.19 0.02 -23.14
C PRO A 148 -5.77 -0.11 -23.71
N GLU A 149 -5.64 -0.90 -24.79
CA GLU A 149 -4.38 -1.12 -25.49
C GLU A 149 -3.62 0.20 -25.77
N GLY A 150 -2.37 0.25 -25.32
CA GLY A 150 -1.50 1.39 -25.56
C GLY A 150 -0.34 1.51 -24.57
N VAL A 151 0.43 2.58 -24.73
CA VAL A 151 1.51 2.91 -23.77
C VAL A 151 0.89 3.52 -22.52
N VAL A 152 1.06 2.87 -21.38
CA VAL A 152 0.46 3.28 -20.11
C VAL A 152 1.44 3.95 -19.14
N PHE A 153 2.73 3.70 -19.31
CA PHE A 153 3.74 4.31 -18.44
C PHE A 153 5.11 4.33 -19.10
N ARG A 154 5.87 5.40 -18.90
CA ARG A 154 7.27 5.51 -19.34
C ARG A 154 8.15 5.90 -18.18
N GLN A 155 9.18 5.09 -17.93
CA GLN A 155 10.18 5.36 -16.93
C GLN A 155 11.48 5.82 -17.59
N HIS A 156 11.95 7.01 -17.23
CA HIS A 156 13.24 7.53 -17.66
C HIS A 156 14.30 7.32 -16.58
N ALA A 157 15.27 6.48 -16.83
CA ALA A 157 16.43 6.34 -15.97
C ALA A 157 17.49 7.40 -16.29
N ARG A 158 18.31 7.78 -15.32
CA ARG A 158 19.26 8.90 -15.35
C ARG A 158 20.28 8.88 -16.53
N TRP A 159 20.47 7.76 -17.21
CA TRP A 159 21.50 7.53 -18.20
C TRP A 159 20.93 7.06 -19.55
N TRP A 160 19.90 7.69 -20.09
CA TRP A 160 19.36 7.42 -21.43
C TRP A 160 18.63 6.08 -21.59
N PHE A 161 18.29 5.39 -20.52
CA PHE A 161 17.44 4.21 -20.60
C PHE A 161 15.99 4.63 -20.35
N GLU A 162 15.16 4.43 -21.35
CA GLU A 162 13.71 4.53 -21.25
C GLU A 162 13.14 3.12 -21.23
N THR A 163 12.27 2.85 -20.26
CA THR A 163 11.47 1.64 -20.22
C THR A 163 10.03 2.06 -20.47
N THR A 164 9.41 1.48 -21.49
CA THR A 164 8.01 1.69 -21.83
C THR A 164 7.21 0.50 -21.36
N TYR A 165 6.09 0.75 -20.70
CA TYR A 165 5.12 -0.24 -20.29
C TYR A 165 3.85 -0.03 -21.12
N GLU A 166 3.27 -1.12 -21.58
CA GLU A 166 2.12 -1.14 -22.49
C GLU A 166 1.01 -1.99 -21.89
N SER A 167 -0.24 -1.64 -22.18
CA SER A 167 -1.42 -2.44 -21.90
C SER A 167 -1.86 -3.16 -23.16
N ASP A 168 -2.54 -4.28 -23.00
CA ASP A 168 -3.17 -5.03 -24.08
C ASP A 168 -4.65 -4.61 -24.25
N ASP A 169 -5.43 -5.35 -25.05
CA ASP A 169 -6.84 -5.06 -25.34
C ASP A 169 -7.82 -5.62 -24.29
N ALA A 170 -7.33 -6.34 -23.29
CA ALA A 170 -8.13 -7.01 -22.26
C ALA A 170 -8.29 -6.13 -21.01
N CYS A 171 -9.04 -5.04 -21.10
CA CYS A 171 -9.26 -4.13 -19.97
C CYS A 171 -10.69 -4.21 -19.41
N VAL A 172 -10.86 -3.71 -18.19
CA VAL A 172 -12.19 -3.55 -17.56
C VAL A 172 -12.95 -2.40 -18.22
N ASP A 173 -14.02 -2.73 -18.94
CA ASP A 173 -14.89 -1.74 -19.61
C ASP A 173 -15.98 -1.21 -18.66
N LEU A 174 -15.59 -0.50 -17.61
CA LEU A 174 -16.48 0.18 -16.67
C LEU A 174 -16.00 1.61 -16.42
N PRO A 175 -16.91 2.55 -16.23
CA PRO A 175 -16.53 3.88 -15.75
C PRO A 175 -16.05 3.79 -14.30
N PHE A 176 -14.99 4.57 -13.97
CA PHE A 176 -14.49 4.62 -12.60
C PHE A 176 -14.09 6.03 -12.18
N ILE A 177 -14.07 6.25 -10.87
CA ILE A 177 -13.50 7.42 -10.23
C ILE A 177 -12.42 6.99 -9.25
N THR A 178 -11.47 7.89 -8.98
CA THR A 178 -10.38 7.64 -8.04
C THR A 178 -10.49 8.56 -6.84
N ILE A 179 -10.35 8.03 -5.63
CA ILE A 179 -10.32 8.83 -4.39
C ILE A 179 -8.89 8.89 -3.88
N VAL A 180 -8.41 10.10 -3.55
CA VAL A 180 -7.05 10.34 -3.08
C VAL A 180 -7.04 11.29 -1.88
N ASN A 181 -5.94 11.27 -1.10
CA ASN A 181 -5.71 12.23 -0.02
C ASN A 181 -4.22 12.65 0.07
N ALA A 182 -3.87 13.43 1.10
CA ALA A 182 -2.50 13.90 1.30
C ALA A 182 -1.47 12.79 1.54
N ASP A 183 -1.92 11.60 1.98
CA ASP A 183 -1.10 10.43 2.22
C ASP A 183 -1.07 9.44 1.04
N THR A 184 -1.73 9.78 -0.07
CA THR A 184 -1.56 9.08 -1.35
C THR A 184 -0.19 9.44 -1.93
N TYR A 185 0.65 8.41 -2.22
CA TYR A 185 2.06 8.64 -2.49
C TYR A 185 2.60 7.72 -3.60
N SER A 186 3.57 8.21 -4.41
CA SER A 186 4.36 7.41 -5.38
C SER A 186 3.49 6.65 -6.40
N ALA A 187 3.53 5.31 -6.46
CA ALA A 187 2.76 4.49 -7.41
C ALA A 187 1.25 4.78 -7.37
N ALA A 188 0.69 5.10 -6.20
CA ALA A 188 -0.72 5.47 -6.06
C ALA A 188 -1.04 6.82 -6.73
N GLU A 189 -0.10 7.78 -6.70
CA GLU A 189 -0.25 9.04 -7.42
C GLU A 189 -0.20 8.81 -8.93
N LEU A 190 0.74 7.95 -9.38
CA LEU A 190 0.85 7.58 -10.79
C LEU A 190 -0.42 6.88 -11.27
N LEU A 191 -0.94 5.88 -10.56
CA LEU A 191 -2.20 5.23 -10.93
C LEU A 191 -3.33 6.27 -11.11
N SER A 192 -3.52 7.16 -10.15
CA SER A 192 -4.58 8.18 -10.23
C SER A 192 -4.39 9.16 -11.41
N ALA A 193 -3.14 9.48 -11.75
CA ALA A 193 -2.81 10.37 -12.86
C ALA A 193 -3.05 9.71 -14.22
N GLU A 194 -2.60 8.46 -14.38
CA GLU A 194 -2.76 7.69 -15.62
C GLU A 194 -4.24 7.39 -15.90
N LEU A 195 -5.02 7.00 -14.89
CA LEU A 195 -6.46 6.81 -15.04
C LEU A 195 -7.19 8.09 -15.44
N LYS A 196 -6.75 9.24 -14.93
CA LYS A 196 -7.29 10.54 -15.33
C LYS A 196 -6.91 10.90 -16.77
N GLU A 197 -5.67 10.67 -17.16
CA GLU A 197 -5.15 11.01 -18.49
C GLU A 197 -5.77 10.13 -19.58
N PHE A 198 -5.76 8.82 -19.42
CA PHE A 198 -6.16 7.87 -20.46
C PHE A 198 -7.66 7.59 -20.48
N CYS A 199 -8.34 7.55 -19.35
CA CYS A 199 -9.76 7.24 -19.27
C CYS A 199 -10.63 8.45 -18.90
N GLY A 200 -10.04 9.62 -18.65
CA GLY A 200 -10.79 10.78 -18.17
C GLY A 200 -11.41 10.56 -16.79
N SER A 201 -10.90 9.59 -16.02
CA SER A 201 -11.42 9.26 -14.69
C SER A 201 -11.35 10.47 -13.76
N PRO A 202 -12.46 10.89 -13.14
CA PRO A 202 -12.43 11.95 -12.14
C PRO A 202 -11.59 11.54 -10.94
N VAL A 203 -10.71 12.42 -10.48
CA VAL A 203 -9.96 12.27 -9.23
C VAL A 203 -10.59 13.16 -8.17
N VAL A 204 -11.02 12.56 -7.08
CA VAL A 204 -11.75 13.22 -5.99
C VAL A 204 -10.92 13.16 -4.71
N GLY A 205 -10.89 14.26 -3.96
CA GLY A 205 -10.20 14.30 -2.66
C GLY A 205 -9.34 15.53 -2.47
N THR A 206 -8.25 15.38 -1.72
CA THR A 206 -7.30 16.44 -1.45
C THR A 206 -6.01 16.23 -2.24
N ARG A 207 -5.17 17.27 -2.30
CA ARG A 207 -3.87 17.19 -2.97
C ARG A 207 -3.02 16.06 -2.38
N THR A 208 -2.44 15.25 -3.25
CA THR A 208 -1.54 14.15 -2.90
C THR A 208 -0.14 14.64 -2.50
N SER A 209 0.73 13.75 -2.06
CA SER A 209 2.08 14.05 -1.56
C SER A 209 3.00 14.72 -2.58
N GLY A 210 2.86 14.41 -3.89
CA GLY A 210 3.63 15.01 -4.98
C GLY A 210 4.97 14.34 -5.27
N LYS A 211 5.10 13.02 -4.99
CA LYS A 211 6.29 12.26 -5.37
C LYS A 211 6.22 11.78 -6.82
N GLY A 212 6.90 12.49 -7.71
CA GLY A 212 7.01 12.16 -9.14
C GLY A 212 8.32 11.46 -9.56
N TYR A 213 9.03 10.81 -8.63
CA TYR A 213 10.30 10.11 -8.91
C TYR A 213 10.44 8.83 -8.07
N SER A 214 11.16 7.87 -8.60
CA SER A 214 11.50 6.58 -7.95
C SER A 214 12.96 6.53 -7.54
#